data_82cfbcc13ce5d88877f9574542b4a9e1
#
_entry.id   82cfbcc13ce5d88877f9574542b4a9e1
#
_cell.length_a   1.000
_cell.length_b   1.000
_cell.length_c   1.000
_cell.angle_alpha   90.00
_cell.angle_beta   90.00
_cell.angle_gamma   90.00
#
_symmetry.space_group_name_H-M   'P 1'
#
loop_
_entity.id
_entity.type
_entity.pdbx_description
1 polymer ?
#
loop_
_entity_poly.entity_id
_entity_poly.type
_entity_poly.pdbx_seq_one_letter_code
_entity_poly.pdbx_strand_id
1 'polypeptide(L)'
;MTNVTVLGAGAWGTAFGQVLADAGNNVTMWAIEPEIVEGIRDHHHNGVRLPSVKVLPSNMTATGDRAEAVANADIIIVAIAAQFARVALAEFK
;
A
#
# COMPACT_ATOMS: atom_id res chain seq x y z
N MET A 1 13.95 11.60 -3.60
CA MET A 1 12.74 10.94 -3.06
C MET A 1 12.20 9.96 -4.10
N THR A 2 11.99 8.74 -3.70
CA THR A 2 11.56 7.66 -4.60
C THR A 2 10.06 7.43 -4.45
N ASN A 3 9.38 7.19 -5.55
CA ASN A 3 7.97 6.80 -5.53
C ASN A 3 7.87 5.29 -5.53
N VAL A 4 7.35 4.73 -4.44
CA VAL A 4 7.23 3.30 -4.22
C VAL A 4 5.76 2.90 -4.17
N THR A 5 5.38 1.88 -4.91
CA THR A 5 4.06 1.28 -4.83
C THR A 5 4.17 -0.08 -4.18
N VAL A 6 3.37 -0.32 -3.13
CA VAL A 6 3.29 -1.61 -2.46
C VAL A 6 1.96 -2.26 -2.83
N LEU A 7 2.02 -3.40 -3.49
CA LEU A 7 0.84 -4.16 -3.90
C LEU A 7 0.41 -5.09 -2.77
N GLY A 8 -0.58 -4.66 -2.02
CA GLY A 8 -1.11 -5.41 -0.89
C GLY A 8 -0.94 -4.66 0.42
N ALA A 9 -2.05 -4.35 1.07
CA ALA A 9 -2.07 -3.58 2.33
C ALA A 9 -2.39 -4.46 3.54
N GLY A 10 -1.81 -5.66 3.60
CA GLY A 10 -1.84 -6.50 4.79
C GLY A 10 -0.92 -5.92 5.86
N ALA A 11 -0.81 -6.59 6.99
CA ALA A 11 0.02 -6.11 8.11
C ALA A 11 1.48 -5.93 7.68
N TRP A 12 2.05 -6.92 6.99
CA TRP A 12 3.44 -6.87 6.54
C TRP A 12 3.66 -5.76 5.51
N GLY A 13 2.79 -5.69 4.49
CA GLY A 13 2.90 -4.67 3.45
C GLY A 13 2.77 -3.26 4.00
N THR A 14 1.81 -3.05 4.91
CA THR A 14 1.60 -1.74 5.52
C THR A 14 2.78 -1.34 6.41
N ALA A 15 3.30 -2.27 7.21
CA ALA A 15 4.46 -2.00 8.06
C ALA A 15 5.71 -1.70 7.22
N PHE A 16 5.92 -2.44 6.13
CA PHE A 16 7.04 -2.20 5.23
C PHE A 16 6.92 -0.85 4.52
N GLY A 17 5.69 -0.52 4.07
CA GLY A 17 5.41 0.80 3.49
C GLY A 17 5.69 1.93 4.46
N GLN A 18 5.35 1.73 5.74
CA GLN A 18 5.63 2.72 6.77
C GLN A 18 7.13 2.96 6.92
N VAL A 19 7.94 1.90 6.92
CA VAL A 19 9.40 2.03 7.01
C VAL A 19 9.94 2.84 5.82
N LEU A 20 9.45 2.57 4.61
CA LEU A 20 9.87 3.29 3.42
C LEU A 20 9.45 4.76 3.46
N ALA A 21 8.24 5.04 3.93
CA ALA A 21 7.74 6.40 4.06
C ALA A 21 8.51 7.17 5.12
N ASP A 22 8.82 6.54 6.25
CA ASP A 22 9.64 7.15 7.29
C ASP A 22 11.06 7.46 6.80
N ALA A 23 11.54 6.71 5.82
CA ALA A 23 12.85 6.96 5.21
C ALA A 23 12.83 8.09 4.16
N GLY A 24 11.67 8.73 3.95
CA GLY A 24 11.53 9.87 3.05
C GLY A 24 11.00 9.56 1.66
N ASN A 25 10.51 8.35 1.43
CA ASN A 25 9.94 7.97 0.14
C ASN A 25 8.45 8.24 0.10
N ASN A 26 7.91 8.50 -1.08
CA ASN A 26 6.46 8.56 -1.28
C ASN A 26 5.94 7.15 -1.50
N VAL A 27 5.01 6.71 -0.68
CA VAL A 27 4.49 5.35 -0.71
C VAL A 27 3.02 5.34 -1.08
N THR A 28 2.68 4.56 -2.11
CA THR A 28 1.30 4.29 -2.49
C THR A 28 1.00 2.83 -2.21
N MET A 29 0.02 2.57 -1.36
CA MET A 29 -0.45 1.22 -1.07
C MET A 29 -1.59 0.88 -2.02
N TRP A 30 -1.54 -0.31 -2.64
CA TRP A 30 -2.67 -0.82 -3.40
C TRP A 30 -3.36 -1.91 -2.60
N ALA A 31 -4.68 -1.81 -2.46
CA ALA A 31 -5.49 -2.79 -1.75
C ALA A 31 -6.82 -3.02 -2.46
N ILE A 32 -7.36 -4.22 -2.31
CA ILE A 32 -8.66 -4.58 -2.87
C ILE A 32 -9.78 -4.07 -1.95
N GLU A 33 -9.57 -4.08 -0.65
CA GLU A 33 -10.57 -3.74 0.35
C GLU A 33 -10.77 -2.22 0.45
N PRO A 34 -11.97 -1.72 0.11
CA PRO A 34 -12.22 -0.27 0.14
C PRO A 34 -12.02 0.36 1.52
N GLU A 35 -12.34 -0.34 2.58
CA GLU A 35 -12.19 0.17 3.95
C GLU A 35 -10.72 0.35 4.33
N ILE A 36 -9.83 -0.50 3.82
CA ILE A 36 -8.39 -0.36 4.06
C ILE A 36 -7.84 0.83 3.27
N VAL A 37 -8.25 0.98 2.02
CA VAL A 37 -7.86 2.11 1.17
C VAL A 37 -8.27 3.43 1.82
N GLU A 38 -9.53 3.52 2.24
CA GLU A 38 -10.05 4.71 2.90
C GLU A 38 -9.30 5.00 4.20
N GLY A 39 -9.07 3.96 5.00
CA GLY A 39 -8.36 4.12 6.27
C GLY A 39 -6.96 4.69 6.08
N ILE A 40 -6.20 4.19 5.13
CA ILE A 40 -4.84 4.68 4.88
C ILE A 40 -4.86 6.06 4.22
N ARG A 41 -5.67 6.23 3.18
CA ARG A 41 -5.69 7.47 2.40
C ARG A 41 -6.25 8.65 3.18
N ASP A 42 -7.38 8.44 3.88
CA ASP A 42 -8.12 9.52 4.50
C ASP A 42 -7.84 9.68 5.99
N HIS A 43 -7.44 8.62 6.67
CA HIS A 43 -7.25 8.62 8.12
C HIS A 43 -5.83 8.23 8.55
N HIS A 44 -4.95 7.90 7.61
CA HIS A 44 -3.58 7.45 7.87
C HIS A 44 -3.53 6.30 8.88
N HIS A 45 -4.42 5.33 8.73
CA HIS A 45 -4.56 4.21 9.65
C HIS A 45 -5.04 2.95 8.93
N ASN A 46 -4.44 1.81 9.25
CA ASN A 46 -4.89 0.51 8.77
C ASN A 46 -5.32 -0.33 9.98
N GLY A 47 -6.50 -0.04 10.50
CA GLY A 47 -7.03 -0.69 11.70
C GLY A 47 -7.39 -2.17 11.49
N VAL A 48 -7.60 -2.59 10.26
CA VAL A 48 -7.96 -3.98 9.94
C VAL A 48 -6.74 -4.89 10.01
N ARG A 49 -5.61 -4.45 9.41
CA ARG A 49 -4.42 -5.29 9.26
C ARG A 49 -3.26 -4.91 10.19
N LEU A 50 -3.21 -3.67 10.62
CA LEU A 50 -2.12 -3.18 11.46
C LEU A 50 -2.65 -2.24 12.56
N PRO A 51 -3.50 -2.78 13.46
CA PRO A 51 -4.16 -1.94 14.47
C PRO A 51 -3.21 -1.34 15.52
N SER A 52 -2.01 -1.91 15.67
CA SER A 52 -1.04 -1.40 16.65
C SER A 52 -0.43 -0.06 16.24
N VAL A 53 -0.49 0.29 14.96
CA VAL A 53 0.04 1.58 14.48
C VAL A 53 -1.11 2.57 14.42
N LYS A 54 -1.07 3.60 15.28
CA LYS A 54 -2.17 4.56 15.40
C LYS A 54 -2.20 5.58 14.26
N VAL A 55 -1.03 6.02 13.79
CA VAL A 55 -0.94 7.00 12.72
C VAL A 55 0.17 6.58 11.75
N LEU A 56 -0.18 6.44 10.48
CA LEU A 56 0.78 6.18 9.42
C LEU A 56 1.37 7.51 8.90
N PRO A 57 2.57 7.49 8.30
CA PRO A 57 3.20 8.71 7.78
C PRO A 57 2.34 9.44 6.75
N SER A 58 2.43 10.76 6.70
CA SER A 58 1.65 11.59 5.78
C SER A 58 2.02 11.39 4.31
N ASN A 59 3.22 10.91 4.02
CA ASN A 59 3.68 10.61 2.66
C ASN A 59 3.31 9.19 2.22
N MET A 60 2.40 8.55 2.93
CA MET A 60 1.85 7.25 2.61
C MET A 60 0.37 7.41 2.26
N THR A 61 -0.01 6.93 1.09
CA THR A 61 -1.40 6.96 0.63
C THR A 61 -1.83 5.58 0.14
N ALA A 62 -3.06 5.45 -0.32
CA ALA A 62 -3.58 4.18 -0.80
C ALA A 62 -4.59 4.40 -1.91
N THR A 63 -4.74 3.38 -2.75
CA THR A 63 -5.74 3.36 -3.82
C THR A 63 -6.16 1.92 -4.11
N GLY A 64 -7.39 1.77 -4.59
CA GLY A 64 -7.87 0.50 -5.15
C GLY A 64 -7.78 0.45 -6.67
N ASP A 65 -7.36 1.54 -7.31
CA ASP A 65 -7.22 1.64 -8.76
C ASP A 65 -5.83 1.18 -9.17
N ARG A 66 -5.77 0.15 -10.00
CA ARG A 66 -4.50 -0.45 -10.44
C ARG A 66 -3.65 0.53 -11.27
N ALA A 67 -4.28 1.25 -12.18
CA ALA A 67 -3.56 2.19 -13.03
C ALA A 67 -2.97 3.34 -12.20
N GLU A 68 -3.75 3.87 -11.25
CA GLU A 68 -3.30 4.93 -10.36
C GLU A 68 -2.15 4.46 -9.48
N ALA A 69 -2.24 3.21 -8.99
CA ALA A 69 -1.23 2.65 -8.09
C ALA A 69 0.17 2.63 -8.71
N VAL A 70 0.27 2.32 -10.00
CA VAL A 70 1.57 2.12 -10.66
C VAL A 70 1.98 3.28 -11.57
N ALA A 71 1.12 4.28 -11.76
CA ALA A 71 1.33 5.34 -12.76
C ALA A 71 2.67 6.08 -12.60
N ASN A 72 3.07 6.36 -11.37
CA ASN A 72 4.30 7.13 -11.08
C ASN A 72 5.31 6.33 -10.27
N ALA A 73 5.16 5.01 -10.22
CA ALA A 73 6.03 4.19 -9.39
C ALA A 73 7.41 4.02 -10.00
N ASP A 74 8.44 4.28 -9.20
CA ASP A 74 9.82 3.96 -9.54
C ASP A 74 10.15 2.52 -9.16
N ILE A 75 9.53 2.05 -8.07
CA ILE A 75 9.71 0.70 -7.53
C ILE A 75 8.34 0.14 -7.18
N ILE A 76 8.09 -1.12 -7.52
CA ILE A 76 6.87 -1.83 -7.15
C ILE A 76 7.25 -3.03 -6.28
N ILE A 77 6.66 -3.08 -5.09
CA ILE A 77 6.89 -4.17 -4.13
C ILE A 77 5.62 -4.99 -4.03
N VAL A 78 5.75 -6.33 -4.19
CA VAL A 78 4.62 -7.24 -4.10
C VAL A 78 4.55 -7.80 -2.68
N ALA A 79 3.48 -7.46 -1.96
CA ALA A 79 3.25 -7.88 -0.59
C ALA A 79 1.89 -8.58 -0.44
N ILE A 80 1.48 -9.31 -1.48
CA ILE A 80 0.19 -10.00 -1.53
C ILE A 80 0.39 -11.45 -1.09
N ALA A 81 -0.59 -11.98 -0.33
CA ALA A 81 -0.56 -13.40 0.04
C ALA A 81 -0.50 -14.28 -1.23
N ALA A 82 0.25 -15.37 -1.16
CA ALA A 82 0.53 -16.19 -2.34
C ALA A 82 -0.72 -16.65 -3.09
N GLN A 83 -1.78 -17.00 -2.37
CA GLN A 83 -3.01 -17.46 -3.01
C GLN A 83 -3.72 -16.37 -3.82
N PHE A 84 -3.44 -15.11 -3.57
CA PHE A 84 -4.03 -13.98 -4.30
C PHE A 84 -3.10 -13.43 -5.38
N ALA A 85 -1.83 -13.74 -5.33
CA ALA A 85 -0.85 -13.12 -6.21
C ALA A 85 -1.14 -13.37 -7.69
N ARG A 86 -1.56 -14.58 -8.04
CA ARG A 86 -1.90 -14.92 -9.42
C ARG A 86 -3.02 -14.06 -9.99
N VAL A 87 -4.08 -13.88 -9.22
CA VAL A 87 -5.26 -13.13 -9.66
C VAL A 87 -4.95 -11.64 -9.70
N ALA A 88 -4.39 -11.12 -8.62
CA ALA A 88 -4.10 -9.69 -8.50
C ALA A 88 -3.06 -9.23 -9.52
N LEU A 89 -1.95 -9.96 -9.68
CA LEU A 89 -0.87 -9.56 -10.59
C LEU A 89 -1.25 -9.70 -12.05
N ALA A 90 -2.16 -10.60 -12.39
CA ALA A 90 -2.63 -10.75 -13.76
C ALA A 90 -3.24 -9.45 -14.30
N GLU A 91 -3.82 -8.64 -13.43
CA GLU A 91 -4.46 -7.38 -13.80
C GLU A 91 -3.47 -6.23 -14.00
N PHE A 92 -2.20 -6.43 -13.64
CA PHE A 92 -1.14 -5.43 -13.83
C PHE A 92 -0.27 -5.69 -15.07
N LYS A 93 -0.60 -6.68 -15.84
CA LYS A 93 0.16 -7.01 -17.06
C LYS A 93 -0.20 -6.09 -18.22
#